data_c49fa8cf7ef7eb3afe892b7b033ba7b2
#
_entry.id   c49fa8cf7ef7eb3afe892b7b033ba7b2
#
_cell.length_a   1.000
_cell.length_b   1.000
_cell.length_c   1.000
_cell.angle_alpha   90.00
_cell.angle_beta   90.00
_cell.angle_gamma   90.00
#
_symmetry.space_group_name_H-M   'P 1'
#
loop_
_entity.id
_entity.type
_entity.pdbx_description
1 polymer ?
#
loop_
_entity_poly.entity_id
_entity_poly.type
_entity_poly.pdbx_seq_one_letter_code
_entity_poly.pdbx_strand_id
1 'polypeptide(L)'
;MCVVKTSGGLSFMDLISYPETEIKENEFTFITGESGCGKSSFLRLLNATAIPVSGEIYYRGKDIRTLPVLDYRRKVLLAPQEVFLFDGTIAENFNIYRKYCGKAPLRPSEAAGFLDVCCADFPVDAVCRTLSGGEKQRVFLSIFLSCMPDVLLLDEPTSALDEKTSERLMSNLKEFCKSKKITPVIVCHNSDLVDKFANKVIKFGRSGVQ
;
A
#
# COMPACT_ATOMS: atom_id res chain seq x y z
N MET A 1 8.05 10.12 14.24
CA MET A 1 7.99 9.03 15.23
C MET A 1 7.96 7.70 14.48
N CYS A 2 8.48 6.58 15.05
CA CYS A 2 8.38 5.27 14.40
C CYS A 2 6.93 4.78 14.48
N VAL A 3 6.34 4.41 13.33
CA VAL A 3 4.97 3.92 13.26
C VAL A 3 4.91 2.39 13.17
N VAL A 4 5.83 1.78 12.42
CA VAL A 4 5.99 0.32 12.36
C VAL A 4 7.47 -0.02 12.54
N LYS A 5 7.75 -1.02 13.38
CA LYS A 5 9.10 -1.54 13.59
C LYS A 5 9.06 -3.06 13.53
N THR A 6 10.05 -3.68 12.89
CA THR A 6 10.29 -5.12 12.97
C THR A 6 11.49 -5.40 13.85
N SER A 7 11.45 -6.49 14.61
CA SER A 7 12.63 -6.96 15.34
C SER A 7 13.62 -7.63 14.40
N GLY A 8 14.88 -7.77 14.85
CA GLY A 8 15.85 -8.63 14.18
C GLY A 8 15.39 -10.09 14.13
N GLY A 9 15.73 -10.78 13.04
CA GLY A 9 15.36 -12.19 12.85
C GLY A 9 13.91 -12.40 12.40
N LEU A 10 13.22 -11.37 11.88
CA LEU A 10 11.93 -11.56 11.23
C LEU A 10 12.09 -12.49 10.03
N SER A 11 11.33 -13.59 9.99
CA SER A 11 11.40 -14.56 8.89
C SER A 11 10.03 -15.03 8.42
N PHE A 12 9.99 -15.53 7.18
CA PHE A 12 8.78 -16.06 6.56
C PHE A 12 9.07 -17.38 5.83
N MET A 13 8.28 -18.42 6.12
CA MET A 13 8.34 -19.77 5.51
C MET A 13 9.71 -20.45 5.64
N ASP A 14 10.54 -20.11 6.65
CA ASP A 14 11.93 -20.58 6.82
C ASP A 14 12.85 -20.36 5.62
N LEU A 15 12.41 -19.57 4.65
CA LEU A 15 13.11 -19.31 3.39
C LEU A 15 13.61 -17.86 3.29
N ILE A 16 12.92 -16.91 3.92
CA ILE A 16 13.20 -15.50 3.75
C ILE A 16 13.41 -14.86 5.12
N SER A 17 14.57 -14.24 5.31
CA SER A 17 14.86 -13.43 6.49
C SER A 17 14.86 -11.94 6.12
N TYR A 18 14.28 -11.12 6.96
CA TYR A 18 14.16 -9.68 6.74
C TYR A 18 15.07 -8.90 7.70
N PRO A 19 15.65 -7.79 7.24
CA PRO A 19 16.41 -6.91 8.13
C PRO A 19 15.49 -6.25 9.16
N GLU A 20 16.06 -5.89 10.31
CA GLU A 20 15.37 -5.00 11.23
C GLU A 20 15.00 -3.70 10.49
N THR A 21 13.74 -3.33 10.57
CA THR A 21 13.19 -2.24 9.77
C THR A 21 12.38 -1.30 10.64
N GLU A 22 12.59 0.00 10.47
CA GLU A 22 11.79 1.04 11.08
C GLU A 22 11.11 1.87 9.99
N ILE A 23 9.81 2.02 10.05
CA ILE A 23 9.01 2.90 9.20
C ILE A 23 8.59 4.09 10.06
N LYS A 24 9.01 5.29 9.65
CA LYS A 24 8.69 6.52 10.37
C LYS A 24 7.47 7.21 9.77
N GLU A 25 6.71 7.88 10.62
CA GLU A 25 5.53 8.65 10.21
C GLU A 25 5.90 9.70 9.15
N ASN A 26 5.04 9.82 8.14
CA ASN A 26 5.18 10.77 7.03
C ASN A 26 6.45 10.59 6.17
N GLU A 27 7.20 9.49 6.30
CA GLU A 27 8.25 9.12 5.35
C GLU A 27 7.67 8.37 4.16
N PHE A 28 8.08 8.76 2.96
CA PHE A 28 7.79 8.06 1.72
C PHE A 28 8.83 6.95 1.56
N THR A 29 8.49 5.75 2.06
CA THR A 29 9.42 4.61 2.14
C THR A 29 9.26 3.70 0.93
N PHE A 30 10.35 3.41 0.23
CA PHE A 30 10.37 2.44 -0.86
C PHE A 30 11.06 1.14 -0.44
N ILE A 31 10.53 0.02 -0.91
CA ILE A 31 11.13 -1.30 -0.78
C ILE A 31 11.56 -1.75 -2.18
N THR A 32 12.85 -2.02 -2.34
CA THR A 32 13.44 -2.45 -3.61
C THR A 32 14.14 -3.79 -3.45
N GLY A 33 14.39 -4.47 -4.55
CA GLY A 33 15.10 -5.76 -4.58
C GLY A 33 14.67 -6.61 -5.77
N GLU A 34 15.39 -7.70 -6.01
CA GLU A 34 15.11 -8.62 -7.12
C GLU A 34 13.70 -9.22 -7.02
N SER A 35 13.18 -9.72 -8.16
CA SER A 35 11.92 -10.47 -8.15
C SER A 35 12.07 -11.73 -7.29
N GLY A 36 11.04 -12.05 -6.51
CA GLY A 36 11.03 -13.23 -5.63
C GLY A 36 11.79 -13.07 -4.30
N CYS A 37 12.43 -11.92 -4.01
CA CYS A 37 13.13 -11.72 -2.72
C CYS A 37 12.21 -11.45 -1.51
N GLY A 38 10.89 -11.59 -1.66
CA GLY A 38 9.94 -11.54 -0.56
C GLY A 38 9.35 -10.17 -0.26
N LYS A 39 9.43 -9.17 -1.15
CA LYS A 39 8.88 -7.83 -0.92
C LYS A 39 7.37 -7.83 -0.61
N SER A 40 6.58 -8.50 -1.44
CA SER A 40 5.13 -8.64 -1.22
C SER A 40 4.81 -9.43 0.05
N SER A 41 5.63 -10.45 0.37
CA SER A 41 5.49 -11.22 1.61
C SER A 41 5.77 -10.35 2.83
N PHE A 42 6.75 -9.45 2.76
CA PHE A 42 7.02 -8.48 3.81
C PHE A 42 5.83 -7.54 4.04
N LEU A 43 5.22 -7.01 2.98
CA LEU A 43 4.01 -6.20 3.12
C LEU A 43 2.86 -6.98 3.78
N ARG A 44 2.70 -8.26 3.43
CA ARG A 44 1.69 -9.14 4.05
C ARG A 44 1.99 -9.42 5.53
N LEU A 45 3.24 -9.53 5.91
CA LEU A 45 3.65 -9.62 7.33
C LEU A 45 3.32 -8.32 8.06
N LEU A 46 3.68 -7.16 7.49
CA LEU A 46 3.37 -5.85 8.09
C LEU A 46 1.87 -5.61 8.27
N ASN A 47 1.03 -6.12 7.37
CA ASN A 47 -0.43 -6.00 7.46
C ASN A 47 -1.08 -7.14 8.29
N ALA A 48 -0.29 -8.09 8.83
CA ALA A 48 -0.76 -9.29 9.51
C ALA A 48 -1.67 -10.21 8.67
N THR A 49 -1.60 -10.17 7.31
CA THR A 49 -2.23 -11.16 6.43
C THR A 49 -1.36 -12.41 6.25
N ALA A 50 -0.08 -12.32 6.64
CA ALA A 50 0.82 -13.45 6.82
C ALA A 50 1.35 -13.46 8.25
N ILE A 51 1.75 -14.65 8.74
CA ILE A 51 2.30 -14.85 10.08
C ILE A 51 3.80 -15.12 9.94
N PRO A 52 4.67 -14.40 10.65
CA PRO A 52 6.09 -14.69 10.64
C PRO A 52 6.39 -16.01 11.36
N VAL A 53 7.43 -16.73 10.91
CA VAL A 53 7.94 -17.92 11.60
C VAL A 53 8.73 -17.50 12.84
N SER A 54 9.50 -16.42 12.71
CA SER A 54 10.27 -15.83 13.83
C SER A 54 10.27 -14.31 13.74
N GLY A 55 10.66 -13.66 14.82
CA GLY A 55 10.68 -12.21 14.95
C GLY A 55 9.31 -11.62 15.31
N GLU A 56 9.30 -10.33 15.47
CA GLU A 56 8.13 -9.58 15.96
C GLU A 56 7.92 -8.31 15.15
N ILE A 57 6.68 -7.86 15.09
CA ILE A 57 6.30 -6.63 14.44
C ILE A 57 5.57 -5.75 15.45
N TYR A 58 5.98 -4.50 15.53
CA TYR A 58 5.42 -3.53 16.45
C TYR A 58 4.76 -2.38 15.68
N TYR A 59 3.56 -2.03 16.08
CA TYR A 59 2.84 -0.86 15.61
C TYR A 59 2.71 0.15 16.76
N ARG A 60 3.31 1.33 16.57
CA ARG A 60 3.36 2.38 17.61
C ARG A 60 3.83 1.83 18.97
N GLY A 61 4.84 0.96 18.94
CA GLY A 61 5.45 0.34 20.13
C GLY A 61 4.67 -0.82 20.75
N LYS A 62 3.53 -1.23 20.17
CA LYS A 62 2.74 -2.39 20.62
C LYS A 62 2.93 -3.57 19.67
N ASP A 63 3.17 -4.76 20.20
CA ASP A 63 3.22 -5.99 19.41
C ASP A 63 1.87 -6.19 18.69
N ILE A 64 1.91 -6.36 17.36
CA ILE A 64 0.68 -6.48 16.56
C ILE A 64 -0.15 -7.71 16.91
N ARG A 65 0.47 -8.76 17.49
CA ARG A 65 -0.22 -9.99 17.96
C ARG A 65 -1.18 -9.70 19.12
N THR A 66 -0.98 -8.61 19.84
CA THR A 66 -1.83 -8.19 20.97
C THR A 66 -3.00 -7.30 20.54
N LEU A 67 -3.04 -6.91 19.28
CA LEU A 67 -4.06 -5.99 18.75
C LEU A 67 -5.23 -6.76 18.10
N PRO A 68 -6.46 -6.23 18.15
CA PRO A 68 -7.56 -6.77 17.35
C PRO A 68 -7.20 -6.69 15.86
N VAL A 69 -7.03 -7.83 15.23
CA VAL A 69 -6.43 -7.94 13.88
C VAL A 69 -7.16 -7.12 12.82
N LEU A 70 -8.49 -7.07 12.86
CA LEU A 70 -9.27 -6.30 11.89
C LEU A 70 -9.07 -4.78 12.06
N ASP A 71 -8.99 -4.30 13.29
CA ASP A 71 -8.74 -2.89 13.58
C ASP A 71 -7.31 -2.50 13.19
N TYR A 72 -6.35 -3.40 13.43
CA TYR A 72 -4.98 -3.23 12.97
C TYR A 72 -4.89 -3.13 11.44
N ARG A 73 -5.51 -4.06 10.69
CA ARG A 73 -5.52 -4.07 9.22
C ARG A 73 -6.17 -2.84 8.60
N ARG A 74 -7.12 -2.21 9.30
CA ARG A 74 -7.73 -0.94 8.87
C ARG A 74 -6.77 0.24 9.02
N LYS A 75 -5.84 0.17 9.97
CA LYS A 75 -4.81 1.20 10.23
C LYS A 75 -3.57 1.00 9.38
N VAL A 76 -3.16 -0.25 9.18
CA VAL A 76 -2.05 -0.65 8.30
C VAL A 76 -2.65 -1.39 7.11
N LEU A 77 -3.07 -0.64 6.10
CA LEU A 77 -3.86 -1.14 4.99
C LEU A 77 -2.95 -1.54 3.83
N LEU A 78 -3.15 -2.73 3.28
CA LEU A 78 -2.41 -3.25 2.13
C LEU A 78 -3.27 -3.18 0.86
N ALA A 79 -2.81 -2.42 -0.13
CA ALA A 79 -3.28 -2.50 -1.51
C ALA A 79 -2.36 -3.46 -2.28
N PRO A 80 -2.82 -4.67 -2.58
CA PRO A 80 -2.03 -5.69 -3.27
C PRO A 80 -1.81 -5.32 -4.74
N GLN A 81 -0.83 -5.97 -5.38
CA GLN A 81 -0.56 -5.84 -6.80
C GLN A 81 -1.75 -6.30 -7.66
N GLU A 82 -2.39 -7.39 -7.27
CA GLU A 82 -3.58 -7.90 -7.95
C GLU A 82 -4.79 -7.02 -7.63
N VAL A 83 -5.32 -6.39 -8.68
CA VAL A 83 -6.48 -5.50 -8.60
C VAL A 83 -7.76 -6.32 -8.57
N PHE A 84 -8.56 -6.15 -7.54
CA PHE A 84 -9.88 -6.72 -7.46
C PHE A 84 -10.93 -5.60 -7.34
N LEU A 85 -11.84 -5.54 -8.30
CA LEU A 85 -13.01 -4.67 -8.26
C LEU A 85 -14.26 -5.54 -8.42
N PHE A 86 -15.25 -5.30 -7.58
CA PHE A 86 -16.55 -5.95 -7.69
C PHE A 86 -17.26 -5.52 -8.96
N ASP A 87 -18.12 -6.39 -9.48
CA ASP A 87 -19.03 -6.01 -10.55
C ASP A 87 -19.92 -4.87 -10.09
N GLY A 88 -19.95 -3.80 -10.89
CA GLY A 88 -20.68 -2.59 -10.57
C GLY A 88 -19.92 -1.33 -10.93
N THR A 89 -20.37 -0.20 -10.40
CA THR A 89 -19.80 1.12 -10.63
C THR A 89 -18.59 1.39 -9.73
N ILE A 90 -17.83 2.42 -10.09
CA ILE A 90 -16.74 2.92 -9.25
C ILE A 90 -17.27 3.34 -7.87
N ALA A 91 -18.40 4.08 -7.82
CA ALA A 91 -18.99 4.51 -6.55
C ALA A 91 -19.42 3.34 -5.66
N GLU A 92 -19.99 2.28 -6.23
CA GLU A 92 -20.34 1.07 -5.48
C GLU A 92 -19.08 0.41 -4.90
N ASN A 93 -18.01 0.31 -5.67
CA ASN A 93 -16.73 -0.23 -5.19
C ASN A 93 -16.14 0.61 -4.06
N PHE A 94 -16.13 1.95 -4.15
CA PHE A 94 -15.74 2.81 -3.03
C PHE A 94 -16.54 2.45 -1.76
N ASN A 95 -17.84 2.34 -1.86
CA ASN A 95 -18.71 2.10 -0.72
C ASN A 95 -18.51 0.71 -0.10
N ILE A 96 -18.31 -0.33 -0.93
CA ILE A 96 -18.02 -1.69 -0.47
C ILE A 96 -16.71 -1.72 0.33
N TYR A 97 -15.61 -1.22 -0.24
CA TYR A 97 -14.32 -1.22 0.42
C TYR A 97 -14.29 -0.36 1.67
N ARG A 98 -14.91 0.81 1.64
CA ARG A 98 -15.03 1.68 2.82
C ARG A 98 -15.81 1.04 3.94
N LYS A 99 -16.86 0.28 3.64
CA LYS A 99 -17.58 -0.51 4.64
C LYS A 99 -16.66 -1.50 5.34
N TYR A 100 -15.79 -2.22 4.60
CA TYR A 100 -14.79 -3.11 5.20
C TYR A 100 -13.76 -2.34 6.06
N CYS A 101 -13.42 -1.13 5.65
CA CYS A 101 -12.55 -0.23 6.43
C CYS A 101 -13.25 0.43 7.63
N GLY A 102 -14.54 0.15 7.86
CA GLY A 102 -15.32 0.77 8.95
C GLY A 102 -15.60 2.27 8.72
N LYS A 103 -15.65 2.71 7.45
CA LYS A 103 -15.88 4.10 7.05
C LYS A 103 -17.28 4.28 6.46
N ALA A 104 -17.86 5.47 6.63
CA ALA A 104 -19.12 5.84 5.99
C ALA A 104 -18.98 5.90 4.46
N PRO A 105 -20.07 5.70 3.70
CA PRO A 105 -20.12 5.94 2.26
C PRO A 105 -19.64 7.35 1.89
N LEU A 106 -19.09 7.50 0.68
CA LEU A 106 -18.70 8.82 0.14
C LEU A 106 -19.83 9.43 -0.68
N ARG A 107 -19.89 10.74 -0.67
CA ARG A 107 -20.61 11.48 -1.70
C ARG A 107 -19.84 11.37 -3.04
N PRO A 108 -20.54 11.44 -4.20
CA PRO A 108 -19.88 11.37 -5.50
C PRO A 108 -18.70 12.35 -5.67
N SER A 109 -18.84 13.59 -5.18
CA SER A 109 -17.80 14.61 -5.25
C SER A 109 -16.56 14.28 -4.40
N GLU A 110 -16.73 13.58 -3.28
CA GLU A 110 -15.63 13.14 -2.44
C GLU A 110 -14.87 11.98 -3.11
N ALA A 111 -15.58 11.04 -3.72
CA ALA A 111 -15.01 9.94 -4.48
C ALA A 111 -14.20 10.46 -5.69
N ALA A 112 -14.74 11.45 -6.42
CA ALA A 112 -14.05 12.11 -7.52
C ALA A 112 -12.69 12.70 -7.06
N GLY A 113 -12.63 13.34 -5.90
CA GLY A 113 -11.38 13.88 -5.37
C GLY A 113 -10.30 12.82 -5.13
N PHE A 114 -10.66 11.59 -4.73
CA PHE A 114 -9.69 10.49 -4.62
C PHE A 114 -9.28 9.95 -6.00
N LEU A 115 -10.19 9.93 -6.97
CA LEU A 115 -9.87 9.56 -8.35
C LEU A 115 -8.86 10.55 -8.95
N ASP A 116 -9.03 11.84 -8.74
CA ASP A 116 -8.12 12.89 -9.22
C ASP A 116 -6.70 12.68 -8.69
N VAL A 117 -6.54 12.36 -7.39
CA VAL A 117 -5.23 12.05 -6.79
C VAL A 117 -4.55 10.91 -7.54
N CYS A 118 -5.31 9.90 -7.94
CA CYS A 118 -4.80 8.72 -8.66
C CYS A 118 -4.77 8.88 -10.18
N CYS A 119 -4.96 10.09 -10.71
CA CYS A 119 -5.00 10.35 -12.16
C CYS A 119 -6.08 9.52 -12.88
N ALA A 120 -7.16 9.19 -12.19
CA ALA A 120 -8.27 8.41 -12.70
C ALA A 120 -9.42 9.35 -13.09
N ASP A 121 -9.38 9.83 -14.33
CA ASP A 121 -10.38 10.78 -14.88
C ASP A 121 -11.61 10.02 -15.41
N PHE A 122 -12.41 9.53 -14.48
CA PHE A 122 -13.64 8.78 -14.78
C PHE A 122 -14.82 9.29 -13.95
N PRO A 123 -16.03 9.30 -14.53
CA PRO A 123 -17.22 9.53 -13.74
C PRO A 123 -17.43 8.38 -12.74
N VAL A 124 -17.87 8.71 -11.54
CA VAL A 124 -18.00 7.72 -10.45
C VAL A 124 -19.04 6.62 -10.70
N ASP A 125 -19.96 6.86 -11.64
CA ASP A 125 -20.96 5.91 -12.12
C ASP A 125 -20.45 5.01 -13.27
N ALA A 126 -19.20 5.20 -13.73
CA ALA A 126 -18.61 4.31 -14.72
C ALA A 126 -18.53 2.87 -14.20
N VAL A 127 -18.79 1.90 -15.08
CA VAL A 127 -18.80 0.48 -14.75
C VAL A 127 -17.38 -0.07 -14.78
N CYS A 128 -16.94 -0.66 -13.67
CA CYS A 128 -15.54 -1.12 -13.48
C CYS A 128 -15.09 -2.16 -14.51
N ARG A 129 -15.97 -3.02 -15.02
CA ARG A 129 -15.60 -4.06 -15.99
C ARG A 129 -15.11 -3.51 -17.32
N THR A 130 -15.51 -2.29 -17.69
CA THR A 130 -15.14 -1.65 -18.97
C THR A 130 -13.77 -0.98 -18.93
N LEU A 131 -13.17 -0.85 -17.76
CA LEU A 131 -11.88 -0.22 -17.55
C LEU A 131 -10.73 -1.14 -18.00
N SER A 132 -9.69 -0.55 -18.60
CA SER A 132 -8.41 -1.22 -18.87
C SER A 132 -7.68 -1.58 -17.57
N GLY A 133 -6.61 -2.39 -17.65
CA GLY A 133 -5.83 -2.81 -16.48
C GLY A 133 -5.26 -1.64 -15.69
N GLY A 134 -4.62 -0.68 -16.35
CA GLY A 134 -4.06 0.52 -15.71
C GLY A 134 -5.12 1.45 -15.12
N GLU A 135 -6.28 1.55 -15.77
CA GLU A 135 -7.42 2.31 -15.24
C GLU A 135 -7.97 1.67 -13.97
N LYS A 136 -8.17 0.35 -13.98
CA LYS A 136 -8.58 -0.42 -12.79
C LYS A 136 -7.60 -0.23 -11.65
N GLN A 137 -6.30 -0.24 -11.94
CA GLN A 137 -5.25 -0.04 -10.92
C GLN A 137 -5.37 1.35 -10.26
N ARG A 138 -5.58 2.41 -11.04
CA ARG A 138 -5.75 3.77 -10.50
C ARG A 138 -7.04 3.93 -9.69
N VAL A 139 -8.16 3.37 -10.16
CA VAL A 139 -9.42 3.33 -9.41
C VAL A 139 -9.25 2.55 -8.11
N PHE A 140 -8.60 1.38 -8.16
CA PHE A 140 -8.35 0.56 -6.99
C PHE A 140 -7.51 1.30 -5.94
N LEU A 141 -6.43 1.96 -6.36
CA LEU A 141 -5.60 2.77 -5.47
C LEU A 141 -6.39 3.92 -4.83
N SER A 142 -7.26 4.60 -5.60
CA SER A 142 -8.09 5.69 -5.08
C SER A 142 -9.06 5.23 -4.00
N ILE A 143 -9.59 4.02 -4.13
CA ILE A 143 -10.45 3.38 -3.13
C ILE A 143 -9.66 3.16 -1.83
N PHE A 144 -8.44 2.64 -1.91
CA PHE A 144 -7.60 2.41 -0.72
C PHE A 144 -7.19 3.72 -0.04
N LEU A 145 -6.87 4.76 -0.81
CA LEU A 145 -6.63 6.11 -0.26
C LEU A 145 -7.84 6.64 0.50
N SER A 146 -9.05 6.38 0.00
CA SER A 146 -10.29 6.85 0.64
C SER A 146 -10.54 6.22 2.02
N CYS A 147 -9.92 5.08 2.31
CA CYS A 147 -9.98 4.45 3.64
C CYS A 147 -9.18 5.22 4.70
N MET A 148 -8.30 6.15 4.29
CA MET A 148 -7.52 7.01 5.18
C MET A 148 -6.81 6.21 6.30
N PRO A 149 -5.94 5.25 5.97
CA PRO A 149 -5.19 4.48 6.96
C PRO A 149 -4.06 5.31 7.58
N ASP A 150 -3.49 4.84 8.69
CA ASP A 150 -2.27 5.42 9.26
C ASP A 150 -1.04 5.07 8.41
N VAL A 151 -0.99 3.82 7.92
CA VAL A 151 0.05 3.30 7.03
C VAL A 151 -0.61 2.67 5.81
N LEU A 152 -0.17 3.09 4.62
CA LEU A 152 -0.63 2.55 3.34
C LEU A 152 0.50 1.75 2.69
N LEU A 153 0.32 0.45 2.63
CA LEU A 153 1.24 -0.48 1.99
C LEU A 153 0.81 -0.69 0.54
N LEU A 154 1.69 -0.41 -0.41
CA LEU A 154 1.43 -0.47 -1.85
C LEU A 154 2.36 -1.46 -2.52
N ASP A 155 1.79 -2.47 -3.14
CA ASP A 155 2.55 -3.49 -3.87
C ASP A 155 2.52 -3.20 -5.38
N GLU A 156 3.58 -2.62 -5.89
CA GLU A 156 3.78 -2.25 -7.30
C GLU A 156 2.64 -1.39 -7.91
N PRO A 157 2.27 -0.25 -7.30
CA PRO A 157 1.09 0.52 -7.69
C PRO A 157 1.19 1.17 -9.08
N THR A 158 2.33 1.12 -9.74
CA THR A 158 2.59 1.71 -11.06
C THR A 158 2.92 0.70 -12.15
N SER A 159 2.85 -0.62 -11.87
CA SER A 159 3.32 -1.67 -12.78
C SER A 159 2.58 -1.73 -14.14
N ALA A 160 1.34 -1.25 -14.19
CA ALA A 160 0.53 -1.22 -15.43
C ALA A 160 0.41 0.19 -16.05
N LEU A 161 1.26 1.14 -15.65
CA LEU A 161 1.19 2.53 -16.08
C LEU A 161 2.43 2.92 -16.90
N ASP A 162 2.23 3.85 -17.83
CA ASP A 162 3.34 4.52 -18.52
C ASP A 162 4.14 5.41 -17.55
N GLU A 163 5.35 5.79 -17.96
CA GLU A 163 6.28 6.56 -17.13
C GLU A 163 5.70 7.90 -16.68
N LYS A 164 5.10 8.66 -17.59
CA LYS A 164 4.53 9.99 -17.31
C LYS A 164 3.37 9.90 -16.31
N THR A 165 2.49 8.92 -16.49
CA THR A 165 1.37 8.68 -15.58
C THR A 165 1.87 8.20 -14.21
N SER A 166 2.90 7.34 -14.19
CA SER A 166 3.54 6.86 -12.96
C SER A 166 4.16 7.99 -12.14
N GLU A 167 4.89 8.90 -12.77
CA GLU A 167 5.48 10.07 -12.11
C GLU A 167 4.40 10.99 -11.52
N ARG A 168 3.38 11.30 -12.32
CA ARG A 168 2.27 12.17 -11.88
C ARG A 168 1.53 11.54 -10.70
N LEU A 169 1.24 10.25 -10.76
CA LEU A 169 0.61 9.50 -9.67
C LEU A 169 1.46 9.57 -8.40
N MET A 170 2.77 9.32 -8.49
CA MET A 170 3.66 9.36 -7.32
C MET A 170 3.77 10.75 -6.71
N SER A 171 3.78 11.79 -7.53
CA SER A 171 3.77 13.18 -7.05
C SER A 171 2.49 13.49 -6.27
N ASN A 172 1.33 13.22 -6.86
CA ASN A 172 0.04 13.45 -6.23
C ASN A 172 -0.11 12.63 -4.93
N LEU A 173 0.31 11.36 -4.97
CA LEU A 173 0.27 10.46 -3.81
C LEU A 173 1.13 11.01 -2.66
N LYS A 174 2.33 11.50 -2.97
CA LYS A 174 3.25 12.08 -1.98
C LYS A 174 2.63 13.32 -1.30
N GLU A 175 2.06 14.22 -2.08
CA GLU A 175 1.39 15.41 -1.55
C GLU A 175 0.15 15.05 -0.72
N PHE A 176 -0.68 14.16 -1.23
CA PHE A 176 -1.88 13.70 -0.55
C PHE A 176 -1.54 13.03 0.79
N CYS A 177 -0.62 12.05 0.78
CA CYS A 177 -0.20 11.35 1.99
C CYS A 177 0.37 12.30 3.03
N LYS A 178 1.20 13.27 2.61
CA LYS A 178 1.73 14.33 3.50
C LYS A 178 0.61 15.17 4.11
N SER A 179 -0.36 15.62 3.30
CA SER A 179 -1.48 16.46 3.76
C SER A 179 -2.41 15.73 4.73
N LYS A 180 -2.59 14.43 4.55
CA LYS A 180 -3.47 13.58 5.36
C LYS A 180 -2.75 12.81 6.46
N LYS A 181 -1.43 12.99 6.60
CA LYS A 181 -0.57 12.28 7.58
C LYS A 181 -0.62 10.76 7.42
N ILE A 182 -0.77 10.26 6.19
CA ILE A 182 -0.68 8.85 5.84
C ILE A 182 0.80 8.52 5.62
N THR A 183 1.27 7.39 6.11
CA THR A 183 2.64 6.91 5.90
C THR A 183 2.64 5.84 4.80
N PRO A 184 3.12 6.14 3.59
CA PRO A 184 3.16 5.15 2.51
C PRO A 184 4.44 4.30 2.57
N VAL A 185 4.28 3.01 2.28
CA VAL A 185 5.36 2.05 2.06
C VAL A 185 5.12 1.37 0.72
N ILE A 186 6.03 1.52 -0.22
CA ILE A 186 5.80 1.21 -1.62
C ILE A 186 6.84 0.21 -2.12
N VAL A 187 6.41 -0.94 -2.59
CA VAL A 187 7.25 -1.82 -3.39
C VAL A 187 7.30 -1.27 -4.81
N CYS A 188 8.51 -1.01 -5.31
CA CYS A 188 8.72 -0.45 -6.63
C CYS A 188 9.97 -1.04 -7.27
N HIS A 189 9.88 -1.35 -8.58
CA HIS A 189 11.00 -1.83 -9.39
C HIS A 189 11.64 -0.72 -10.25
N ASN A 190 10.94 0.41 -10.44
CA ASN A 190 11.44 1.53 -11.23
C ASN A 190 12.38 2.39 -10.38
N SER A 191 13.69 2.36 -10.72
CA SER A 191 14.75 3.11 -10.03
C SER A 191 14.52 4.62 -10.07
N ASP A 192 14.03 5.14 -11.20
CA ASP A 192 13.88 6.58 -11.40
C ASP A 192 12.78 7.15 -10.48
N LEU A 193 11.69 6.39 -10.30
CA LEU A 193 10.67 6.76 -9.33
C LEU A 193 11.19 6.69 -7.89
N VAL A 194 12.00 5.67 -7.57
CA VAL A 194 12.61 5.55 -6.24
C VAL A 194 13.53 6.73 -5.97
N ASP A 195 14.46 7.04 -6.89
CA ASP A 195 15.43 8.12 -6.72
C ASP A 195 14.74 9.49 -6.61
N LYS A 196 13.65 9.69 -7.36
CA LYS A 196 12.91 10.96 -7.37
C LYS A 196 12.03 11.19 -6.15
N PHE A 197 11.41 10.14 -5.61
CA PHE A 197 10.36 10.29 -4.61
C PHE A 197 10.69 9.76 -3.22
N ALA A 198 11.67 8.85 -3.06
CA ALA A 198 11.96 8.21 -1.78
C ALA A 198 12.51 9.21 -0.74
N ASN A 199 11.98 9.12 0.48
CA ASN A 199 12.67 9.66 1.66
C ASN A 199 13.55 8.58 2.29
N LYS A 200 13.15 7.31 2.16
CA LYS A 200 13.87 6.14 2.65
C LYS A 200 13.76 5.00 1.65
N VAL A 201 14.84 4.26 1.48
CA VAL A 201 14.87 3.04 0.67
C VAL A 201 15.31 1.87 1.55
N ILE A 202 14.53 0.79 1.52
CA ILE A 202 14.86 -0.48 2.14
C ILE A 202 15.18 -1.45 1.02
N LYS A 203 16.42 -1.93 0.95
CA LYS A 203 16.87 -2.87 -0.08
C LYS A 203 16.82 -4.29 0.45
N PHE A 204 16.07 -5.17 -0.22
CA PHE A 204 16.11 -6.60 0.04
C PHE A 204 17.08 -7.28 -0.94
N GLY A 205 18.04 -8.02 -0.38
CA GLY A 205 18.87 -8.93 -1.14
C GLY A 205 18.25 -10.32 -1.18
N ARG A 206 18.80 -11.22 -2.00
CA ARG A 206 18.56 -12.65 -1.82
C ARG A 206 19.16 -13.04 -0.49
N SER A 207 18.33 -13.20 0.53
CA SER A 207 18.74 -13.78 1.81
C SER A 207 19.13 -15.22 1.52
N GLY A 208 20.43 -15.54 1.71
CA GLY A 208 21.07 -16.75 1.25
C GLY A 208 20.28 -18.03 1.52
N VAL A 209 20.14 -18.79 0.48
CA VAL A 209 20.34 -20.23 0.56
C VAL A 209 21.86 -20.39 0.69
N GLN A 210 22.37 -20.60 1.87
CA GLN A 210 23.57 -21.36 2.17
C GLN A 210 23.16 -22.67 2.76
#